data_3012c063e47d5bdf29c3fda418cd6ece
#
_entry.id   3012c063e47d5bdf29c3fda418cd6ece
#
_cell.length_a   1.000
_cell.length_b   1.000
_cell.length_c   1.000
_cell.angle_alpha   90.00
_cell.angle_beta   90.00
_cell.angle_gamma   90.00
#
_symmetry.space_group_name_H-M   'P 1'
#
loop_
_entity.id
_entity.type
_entity.pdbx_description
1 polymer ?
#
loop_
_entity_poly.entity_id
_entity_poly.type
_entity_poly.pdbx_seq_one_letter_code
_entity_poly.pdbx_strand_id
1 'polypeptide(L)'
;MALSSPGHSAPGHHTSAGRHVPAGAAAPAHGPVLAIAVETASVDDVERRSSAGRPGGAPRPPLFSSSEDARAHLVTRPECWLAQALAVKRAVAKALGPGTGADQLCEVEVTQEADGRWSPHLTGGLSQRASLLGVREFAVTSDLDDDGSVTATVIALGTH
;
A
#
# COMPACT_ATOMS: atom_id res chain seq x y z
N MET A 1 -74.10 -18.77 15.93
CA MET A 1 -74.01 -19.96 15.09
C MET A 1 -72.85 -19.75 14.13
N ALA A 2 -71.72 -20.28 14.41
CA ALA A 2 -71.17 -21.50 13.83
C ALA A 2 -70.80 -21.27 12.37
N LEU A 3 -69.64 -21.53 11.80
CA LEU A 3 -68.55 -22.49 12.01
C LEU A 3 -67.34 -22.07 11.16
N SER A 4 -66.20 -22.12 11.71
CA SER A 4 -65.08 -23.06 11.45
C SER A 4 -64.28 -22.87 10.19
N SER A 5 -63.01 -22.56 10.47
CA SER A 5 -61.80 -22.77 9.69
C SER A 5 -61.69 -24.23 9.21
N PRO A 6 -60.70 -24.57 8.40
CA PRO A 6 -59.30 -24.46 8.78
C PRO A 6 -58.31 -24.08 7.65
N GLY A 7 -57.15 -23.64 8.11
CA GLY A 7 -56.01 -23.33 7.31
C GLY A 7 -55.32 -24.55 6.69
N HIS A 8 -54.58 -24.25 5.66
CA HIS A 8 -53.55 -25.15 5.15
C HIS A 8 -52.27 -24.38 4.98
N SER A 9 -51.36 -24.63 5.88
CA SER A 9 -49.94 -24.25 5.76
C SER A 9 -49.30 -25.06 4.65
N ALA A 10 -48.76 -24.38 3.68
CA ALA A 10 -47.80 -24.98 2.74
C ALA A 10 -46.37 -24.63 3.18
N PRO A 11 -45.44 -25.58 3.24
CA PRO A 11 -44.04 -25.30 3.59
C PRO A 11 -43.34 -24.65 2.40
N GLY A 12 -42.78 -23.46 2.66
CA GLY A 12 -41.95 -22.78 1.70
C GLY A 12 -40.65 -23.56 1.48
N HIS A 13 -40.47 -24.00 0.26
CA HIS A 13 -39.20 -24.52 -0.21
C HIS A 13 -38.24 -23.35 -0.39
N HIS A 14 -37.32 -23.15 0.55
CA HIS A 14 -36.14 -22.31 0.36
C HIS A 14 -35.22 -22.99 -0.66
N THR A 15 -35.35 -22.61 -1.90
CA THR A 15 -34.36 -22.93 -2.91
C THR A 15 -33.13 -22.07 -2.65
N SER A 16 -32.17 -22.66 -1.98
CA SER A 16 -30.81 -22.08 -1.87
C SER A 16 -30.23 -21.99 -3.30
N ALA A 17 -30.30 -20.80 -3.87
CA ALA A 17 -29.60 -20.50 -5.10
C ALA A 17 -28.10 -20.55 -4.79
N GLY A 18 -27.50 -21.71 -5.00
CA GLY A 18 -26.04 -21.85 -5.00
C GLY A 18 -25.46 -20.85 -5.99
N ARG A 19 -24.68 -19.89 -5.49
CA ARG A 19 -23.87 -19.04 -6.32
C ARG A 19 -22.90 -19.95 -7.05
N HIS A 20 -23.19 -20.18 -8.32
CA HIS A 20 -22.23 -20.80 -9.23
C HIS A 20 -21.08 -19.79 -9.42
N VAL A 21 -19.99 -20.02 -8.70
CA VAL A 21 -18.72 -19.33 -8.98
C VAL A 21 -18.22 -19.93 -10.28
N PRO A 22 -18.07 -19.15 -11.36
CA PRO A 22 -17.52 -19.67 -12.59
C PRO A 22 -16.07 -20.12 -12.30
N ALA A 23 -15.86 -21.43 -12.40
CA ALA A 23 -14.53 -21.99 -12.46
C ALA A 23 -13.92 -21.54 -13.80
N GLY A 24 -12.95 -20.59 -13.73
CA GLY A 24 -12.24 -20.17 -14.96
C GLY A 24 -11.76 -18.72 -15.01
N ALA A 25 -11.84 -17.94 -13.95
CA ALA A 25 -10.98 -16.76 -13.88
C ALA A 25 -9.55 -17.28 -13.68
N ALA A 26 -8.74 -17.27 -14.74
CA ALA A 26 -7.30 -17.47 -14.61
C ALA A 26 -6.83 -16.48 -13.55
N ALA A 27 -6.27 -16.99 -12.43
CA ALA A 27 -5.63 -16.15 -11.44
C ALA A 27 -4.62 -15.27 -12.20
N PRO A 28 -4.57 -13.96 -11.94
CA PRO A 28 -3.53 -13.14 -12.53
C PRO A 28 -2.20 -13.82 -12.21
N ALA A 29 -1.37 -14.03 -13.23
CA ALA A 29 -0.08 -14.70 -13.11
C ALA A 29 0.90 -13.76 -12.36
N HIS A 30 0.64 -13.52 -11.08
CA HIS A 30 1.60 -12.87 -10.20
C HIS A 30 2.68 -13.90 -9.87
N GLY A 31 3.94 -13.49 -9.96
CA GLY A 31 5.07 -14.30 -9.56
C GLY A 31 5.02 -14.70 -8.09
N PRO A 32 5.96 -15.53 -7.63
CA PRO A 32 6.02 -15.95 -6.24
C PRO A 32 6.18 -14.75 -5.31
N VAL A 33 5.54 -14.80 -4.15
CA VAL A 33 5.74 -13.83 -3.08
C VAL A 33 7.14 -14.02 -2.49
N LEU A 34 7.98 -13.02 -2.58
CA LEU A 34 9.35 -13.02 -2.07
C LEU A 34 9.43 -12.42 -0.67
N ALA A 35 8.65 -11.37 -0.40
CA ALA A 35 8.59 -10.72 0.89
C ALA A 35 7.26 -10.02 1.10
N ILE A 36 6.89 -9.85 2.37
CA ILE A 36 5.77 -9.02 2.81
C ILE A 36 6.31 -8.09 3.90
N ALA A 37 6.00 -6.81 3.80
CA ALA A 37 6.36 -5.82 4.81
C ALA A 37 5.18 -4.92 5.13
N VAL A 38 5.07 -4.57 6.41
CA VAL A 38 4.09 -3.61 6.91
C VAL A 38 4.86 -2.52 7.65
N GLU A 39 4.54 -1.28 7.35
CA GLU A 39 5.11 -0.11 8.01
C GLU A 39 4.04 0.94 8.26
N THR A 40 4.31 1.78 9.24
CA THR A 40 3.45 2.88 9.60
C THR A 40 4.17 4.22 9.44
N ALA A 41 3.40 5.26 9.23
CA ALA A 41 3.85 6.64 9.30
C ALA A 41 2.69 7.52 9.79
N SER A 42 2.98 8.75 10.14
CA SER A 42 1.97 9.73 10.51
C SER A 42 2.28 11.09 9.88
N VAL A 43 1.32 11.98 9.91
CA VAL A 43 1.52 13.39 9.52
C VAL A 43 2.64 14.02 10.36
N ASP A 44 2.67 13.74 11.67
CA ASP A 44 3.74 14.22 12.57
C ASP A 44 5.13 13.70 12.18
N ASP A 45 5.21 12.49 11.64
CA ASP A 45 6.49 11.94 11.12
C ASP A 45 7.00 12.75 9.92
N VAL A 46 6.10 13.16 9.04
CA VAL A 46 6.44 14.00 7.88
C VAL A 46 6.94 15.37 8.34
N GLU A 47 6.22 16.02 9.25
CA GLU A 47 6.56 17.34 9.78
C GLU A 47 7.92 17.32 10.49
N ARG A 48 8.16 16.34 11.36
CA ARG A 48 9.44 16.19 12.07
C ARG A 48 10.62 15.99 11.13
N ARG A 49 10.42 15.25 10.03
CA ARG A 49 11.48 14.99 9.05
C ARG A 49 11.73 16.16 8.13
N SER A 50 10.69 16.92 7.79
CA SER A 50 10.80 18.15 7.00
C SER A 50 11.48 19.26 7.80
N SER A 51 11.26 19.30 9.11
CA SER A 51 11.81 20.30 10.05
C SER A 51 13.23 19.97 10.54
N ALA A 52 13.72 18.74 10.34
CA ALA A 52 14.98 18.25 10.87
C ALA A 52 16.22 18.71 10.05
N GLY A 53 16.25 19.97 9.68
CA GLY A 53 17.47 20.66 9.30
C GLY A 53 18.39 20.75 10.52
N ARG A 54 19.35 19.82 10.63
CA ARG A 54 20.34 19.85 11.72
C ARG A 54 21.24 21.07 11.55
N PRO A 55 21.35 21.96 12.53
CA PRO A 55 22.38 22.99 12.50
C PRO A 55 23.75 22.32 12.44
N GLY A 56 24.53 22.55 11.36
CA GLY A 56 25.89 22.06 11.19
C GLY A 56 26.08 20.62 10.73
N GLY A 57 25.03 19.93 10.26
CA GLY A 57 25.11 18.58 9.67
C GLY A 57 25.32 18.61 8.15
N ALA A 58 25.90 17.52 7.59
CA ALA A 58 25.95 17.33 6.14
C ALA A 58 24.51 17.33 5.57
N PRO A 59 24.32 17.90 4.35
CA PRO A 59 23.00 17.91 3.73
C PRO A 59 22.51 16.47 3.56
N ARG A 60 21.35 16.16 4.14
CA ARG A 60 20.64 14.90 3.90
C ARG A 60 19.97 14.96 2.53
N PRO A 61 19.99 13.86 1.79
CA PRO A 61 19.16 13.79 0.60
C PRO A 61 17.67 14.00 1.00
N PRO A 62 16.91 14.73 0.18
CA PRO A 62 15.51 14.99 0.47
C PRO A 62 14.74 13.67 0.55
N LEU A 63 13.87 13.55 1.55
CA LEU A 63 13.04 12.36 1.75
C LEU A 63 12.06 12.13 0.60
N PHE A 64 11.55 13.23 0.05
CA PHE A 64 10.64 13.23 -1.08
C PHE A 64 11.31 13.82 -2.30
N SER A 65 11.00 13.27 -3.48
CA SER A 65 11.44 13.85 -4.75
C SER A 65 10.62 15.10 -5.09
N SER A 66 11.13 15.90 -6.03
CA SER A 66 10.38 17.07 -6.53
C SER A 66 9.05 16.68 -7.19
N SER A 67 8.95 15.50 -7.79
CA SER A 67 7.71 14.98 -8.36
C SER A 67 6.72 14.57 -7.28
N GLU A 68 7.19 13.98 -6.18
CA GLU A 68 6.35 13.65 -5.03
C GLU A 68 5.83 14.92 -4.34
N ASP A 69 6.68 15.91 -4.14
CA ASP A 69 6.27 17.20 -3.59
C ASP A 69 5.25 17.91 -4.49
N ALA A 70 5.50 17.94 -5.80
CA ALA A 70 4.55 18.52 -6.76
C ALA A 70 3.20 17.78 -6.73
N ARG A 71 3.21 16.45 -6.62
CA ARG A 71 1.99 15.66 -6.52
C ARG A 71 1.22 15.94 -5.23
N ALA A 72 1.90 16.06 -4.11
CA ALA A 72 1.30 16.39 -2.83
C ALA A 72 0.55 17.74 -2.88
N HIS A 73 1.08 18.73 -3.59
CA HIS A 73 0.42 20.02 -3.75
C HIS A 73 -0.87 19.99 -4.60
N LEU A 74 -1.11 18.92 -5.34
CA LEU A 74 -2.31 18.76 -6.17
C LEU A 74 -3.48 18.09 -5.44
N VAL A 75 -3.26 17.56 -4.23
CA VAL A 75 -4.30 16.91 -3.43
C VAL A 75 -4.81 17.82 -2.33
N THR A 76 -6.01 17.54 -1.83
CA THR A 76 -6.68 18.37 -0.81
C THR A 76 -5.94 18.38 0.53
N ARG A 77 -5.25 17.27 0.87
CA ARG A 77 -4.51 17.11 2.13
C ARG A 77 -3.09 16.64 1.83
N PRO A 78 -2.19 17.56 1.49
CA PRO A 78 -0.80 17.24 1.13
C PRO A 78 -0.06 16.44 2.18
N GLU A 79 -0.23 16.79 3.46
CA GLU A 79 0.40 16.13 4.60
C GLU A 79 0.00 14.66 4.74
N CYS A 80 -1.25 14.34 4.44
CA CYS A 80 -1.75 12.97 4.48
C CYS A 80 -1.20 12.15 3.31
N TRP A 81 -1.12 12.75 2.11
CA TRP A 81 -0.52 12.10 0.96
C TRP A 81 0.96 11.79 1.20
N LEU A 82 1.71 12.74 1.77
CA LEU A 82 3.12 12.57 2.12
C LEU A 82 3.31 11.51 3.23
N ALA A 83 2.40 11.43 4.20
CA ALA A 83 2.44 10.38 5.22
C ALA A 83 2.22 8.99 4.61
N GLN A 84 1.29 8.85 3.67
CA GLN A 84 1.09 7.62 2.91
C GLN A 84 2.32 7.26 2.08
N ALA A 85 2.89 8.22 1.35
CA ALA A 85 4.11 8.04 0.59
C ALA A 85 5.27 7.58 1.48
N LEU A 86 5.42 8.16 2.67
CA LEU A 86 6.45 7.78 3.63
C LEU A 86 6.27 6.34 4.14
N ALA A 87 5.04 5.95 4.48
CA ALA A 87 4.74 4.58 4.92
C ALA A 87 5.07 3.56 3.82
N VAL A 88 4.70 3.86 2.57
CA VAL A 88 5.02 3.02 1.41
C VAL A 88 6.53 2.91 1.20
N LYS A 89 7.27 4.01 1.24
CA LYS A 89 8.75 3.99 1.11
C LYS A 89 9.39 3.11 2.19
N ARG A 90 8.96 3.25 3.45
CA ARG A 90 9.43 2.42 4.56
C ARG A 90 9.14 0.94 4.34
N ALA A 91 7.93 0.60 3.92
CA ALA A 91 7.52 -0.78 3.69
C ALA A 91 8.28 -1.40 2.51
N VAL A 92 8.50 -0.66 1.41
CA VAL A 92 9.33 -1.11 0.29
C VAL A 92 10.78 -1.39 0.74
N ALA A 93 11.38 -0.44 1.45
CA ALA A 93 12.73 -0.60 1.97
C ALA A 93 12.85 -1.82 2.89
N LYS A 94 11.86 -2.03 3.77
CA LYS A 94 11.80 -3.21 4.66
C LYS A 94 11.63 -4.52 3.91
N ALA A 95 10.80 -4.55 2.87
CA ALA A 95 10.61 -5.74 2.03
C ALA A 95 11.90 -6.17 1.32
N LEU A 96 12.80 -5.24 1.04
CA LEU A 96 14.12 -5.52 0.45
C LEU A 96 15.15 -5.99 1.49
N GLY A 97 14.76 -6.09 2.76
CA GLY A 97 15.52 -6.72 3.83
C GLY A 97 16.35 -5.76 4.69
N PRO A 98 17.01 -6.29 5.72
CA PRO A 98 17.76 -5.51 6.69
C PRO A 98 18.94 -4.78 6.03
N GLY A 99 19.30 -3.62 6.59
CA GLY A 99 20.40 -2.78 6.12
C GLY A 99 19.96 -1.62 5.22
N THR A 100 18.67 -1.48 4.95
CA THR A 100 18.12 -0.27 4.34
C THR A 100 17.95 0.80 5.43
N GLY A 101 18.83 1.80 5.40
CA GLY A 101 18.78 2.93 6.32
C GLY A 101 17.77 3.99 5.90
N ALA A 102 17.47 4.90 6.84
CA ALA A 102 16.60 6.04 6.56
C ALA A 102 17.10 6.92 5.39
N ASP A 103 18.40 6.92 5.15
CA ASP A 103 19.03 7.69 4.07
C ASP A 103 18.76 7.08 2.68
N GLN A 104 18.38 5.81 2.60
CA GLN A 104 18.02 5.14 1.35
C GLN A 104 16.56 5.32 0.95
N LEU A 105 15.72 5.92 1.81
CA LEU A 105 14.32 6.19 1.44
C LEU A 105 14.18 7.15 0.26
N CYS A 106 15.20 7.98 0.00
CA CYS A 106 15.24 8.82 -1.21
C CYS A 106 15.41 8.01 -2.50
N GLU A 107 15.87 6.77 -2.42
CA GLU A 107 15.99 5.87 -3.58
C GLU A 107 14.67 5.18 -3.94
N VAL A 108 13.63 5.38 -3.13
CA VAL A 108 12.26 4.95 -3.42
C VAL A 108 11.45 6.17 -3.81
N GLU A 109 11.05 6.29 -5.06
CA GLU A 109 10.07 7.26 -5.51
C GLU A 109 8.71 6.59 -5.63
N VAL A 110 7.65 7.22 -5.14
CA VAL A 110 6.30 6.65 -5.21
C VAL A 110 5.40 7.53 -6.05
N THR A 111 4.61 6.88 -6.92
CA THR A 111 3.54 7.52 -7.67
C THR A 111 2.22 6.91 -7.26
N GLN A 112 1.15 7.67 -7.40
CA GLN A 112 -0.20 7.17 -7.20
C GLN A 112 -0.95 7.26 -8.53
N GLU A 113 -1.41 6.12 -9.01
CA GLU A 113 -2.18 5.99 -10.23
C GLU A 113 -3.59 6.62 -10.07
N ALA A 114 -4.28 6.85 -11.18
CA ALA A 114 -5.61 7.45 -11.17
C ALA A 114 -6.65 6.60 -10.43
N ASP A 115 -6.44 5.28 -10.35
CA ASP A 115 -7.28 4.34 -9.60
C ASP A 115 -6.89 4.24 -8.11
N GLY A 116 -5.94 5.06 -7.65
CA GLY A 116 -5.48 5.12 -6.27
C GLY A 116 -4.36 4.14 -5.92
N ARG A 117 -3.93 3.27 -6.84
CA ARG A 117 -2.82 2.34 -6.60
C ARG A 117 -1.49 3.08 -6.46
N TRP A 118 -0.67 2.60 -5.53
CA TRP A 118 0.68 3.09 -5.32
C TRP A 118 1.68 2.28 -6.15
N SER A 119 2.54 2.98 -6.88
CA SER A 119 3.60 2.39 -7.70
C SER A 119 4.96 2.89 -7.23
N PRO A 120 5.74 2.07 -6.52
CA PRO A 120 7.10 2.42 -6.13
C PRO A 120 8.07 2.21 -7.29
N HIS A 121 8.95 3.17 -7.48
CA HIS A 121 10.08 3.12 -8.42
C HIS A 121 11.38 3.17 -7.64
N LEU A 122 12.27 2.24 -7.92
CA LEU A 122 13.54 2.13 -7.24
C LEU A 122 14.69 2.70 -8.07
N THR A 123 15.61 3.38 -7.40
CA THR A 123 16.88 3.85 -7.95
C THR A 123 18.05 3.38 -7.10
N GLY A 124 19.27 3.66 -7.53
CA GLY A 124 20.48 3.42 -6.73
C GLY A 124 20.65 1.99 -6.22
N GLY A 125 21.11 1.89 -4.98
CA GLY A 125 21.39 0.62 -4.31
C GLY A 125 20.16 -0.25 -4.08
N LEU A 126 18.99 0.35 -3.84
CA LEU A 126 17.74 -0.39 -3.65
C LEU A 126 17.28 -1.07 -4.94
N SER A 127 17.46 -0.42 -6.10
CA SER A 127 17.18 -1.03 -7.40
C SER A 127 18.08 -2.25 -7.67
N GLN A 128 19.38 -2.13 -7.37
CA GLN A 128 20.32 -3.26 -7.50
C GLN A 128 19.93 -4.40 -6.56
N ARG A 129 19.57 -4.08 -5.31
CA ARG A 129 19.15 -5.07 -4.32
C ARG A 129 17.88 -5.80 -4.74
N ALA A 130 16.87 -5.07 -5.23
CA ALA A 130 15.64 -5.67 -5.74
C ALA A 130 15.94 -6.66 -6.88
N SER A 131 16.83 -6.28 -7.80
CA SER A 131 17.27 -7.15 -8.89
C SER A 131 17.96 -8.42 -8.38
N LEU A 132 18.85 -8.29 -7.40
CA LEU A 132 19.54 -9.44 -6.79
C LEU A 132 18.58 -10.40 -6.05
N LEU A 133 17.53 -9.85 -5.44
CA LEU A 133 16.46 -10.62 -4.79
C LEU A 133 15.45 -11.20 -5.77
N GLY A 134 15.51 -10.85 -7.05
CA GLY A 134 14.57 -11.29 -8.07
C GLY A 134 13.21 -10.59 -8.01
N VAL A 135 13.12 -9.46 -7.31
CA VAL A 135 11.88 -8.67 -7.24
C VAL A 135 11.60 -8.02 -8.58
N ARG A 136 10.40 -8.20 -9.07
CA ARG A 136 9.93 -7.63 -10.34
C ARG A 136 8.81 -6.61 -10.18
N GLU A 137 8.01 -6.80 -9.14
CA GLU A 137 6.83 -6.00 -8.91
C GLU A 137 6.59 -5.83 -7.40
N PHE A 138 5.95 -4.74 -7.04
CA PHE A 138 5.41 -4.52 -5.70
C PHE A 138 3.91 -4.32 -5.78
N ALA A 139 3.17 -5.14 -5.05
CA ALA A 139 1.77 -4.86 -4.76
C ALA A 139 1.69 -4.06 -3.46
N VAL A 140 1.02 -2.92 -3.49
CA VAL A 140 1.02 -1.95 -2.38
C VAL A 140 -0.41 -1.58 -2.01
N THR A 141 -0.71 -1.63 -0.72
CA THR A 141 -1.90 -1.01 -0.13
C THR A 141 -1.49 0.01 0.93
N SER A 142 -2.30 1.04 1.09
CA SER A 142 -2.08 2.08 2.10
C SER A 142 -3.42 2.53 2.64
N ASP A 143 -3.57 2.44 3.96
CA ASP A 143 -4.75 2.85 4.70
C ASP A 143 -4.42 4.04 5.58
N LEU A 144 -5.25 5.07 5.53
CA LEU A 144 -5.16 6.29 6.33
C LEU A 144 -6.30 6.31 7.34
N ASP A 145 -5.95 6.36 8.60
CA ASP A 145 -6.90 6.48 9.70
C ASP A 145 -7.30 7.95 9.96
N ASP A 146 -8.41 8.15 10.66
CA ASP A 146 -8.95 9.48 10.98
C ASP A 146 -8.00 10.33 11.84
N ASP A 147 -7.13 9.70 12.61
CA ASP A 147 -6.11 10.36 13.46
C ASP A 147 -4.85 10.78 12.68
N GLY A 148 -4.80 10.54 11.38
CA GLY A 148 -3.65 10.84 10.53
C GLY A 148 -2.54 9.80 10.56
N SER A 149 -2.78 8.63 11.18
CA SER A 149 -1.90 7.47 11.08
C SER A 149 -2.10 6.75 9.76
N VAL A 150 -1.02 6.25 9.21
CA VAL A 150 -1.02 5.48 7.96
C VAL A 150 -0.40 4.13 8.18
N THR A 151 -1.02 3.09 7.64
CA THR A 151 -0.43 1.75 7.54
C THR A 151 -0.26 1.39 6.08
N ALA A 152 0.95 1.05 5.67
CA ALA A 152 1.24 0.55 4.33
C ALA A 152 1.67 -0.92 4.38
N THR A 153 1.11 -1.71 3.48
CA THR A 153 1.51 -3.11 3.26
C THR A 153 2.07 -3.24 1.86
N VAL A 154 3.25 -3.84 1.77
CA VAL A 154 3.95 -4.09 0.52
C VAL A 154 4.22 -5.58 0.38
N ILE A 155 3.90 -6.11 -0.79
CA ILE A 155 4.22 -7.49 -1.19
C ILE A 155 5.21 -7.41 -2.36
N ALA A 156 6.41 -7.92 -2.17
CA ALA A 156 7.39 -8.04 -3.23
C ALA A 156 7.17 -9.35 -3.99
N LEU A 157 7.03 -9.24 -5.30
CA LEU A 157 6.73 -10.35 -6.21
C LEU A 157 7.92 -10.61 -7.14
N GLY A 158 8.21 -11.88 -7.36
CA GLY A 158 9.26 -12.34 -8.27
C GLY A 158 8.75 -12.71 -9.65
N THR A 159 9.64 -13.26 -10.47
CA THR A 159 9.28 -13.92 -11.75
C THR A 159 8.90 -15.37 -11.53
N HIS A 160 8.01 -15.86 -12.37
CA HIS A 160 7.81 -17.30 -12.55
C HIS A 160 9.00 -17.92 -13.25
#